data_8e20aa559056d11a2d21cf82d14198bc
#
_entry.id   8e20aa559056d11a2d21cf82d14198bc
#
_cell.length_a   1.000
_cell.length_b   1.000
_cell.length_c   1.000
_cell.angle_alpha   90.00
_cell.angle_beta   90.00
_cell.angle_gamma   90.00
#
_symmetry.space_group_name_H-M   'P 1'
#
loop_
_entity.id
_entity.type
_entity.pdbx_description
1 polymer ?
#
loop_
_entity_poly.entity_id
_entity_poly.type
_entity_poly.pdbx_seq_one_letter_code
_entity_poly.pdbx_strand_id
1 'polypeptide(L)'
;MFQIFDKDKLFGKKRQERQEMKKTIKDAVKQEVAQNKVAAQTRDFYETSAAYLRESNKIDPELYTKNNVKRGLRNSNGTGVVVGLTRIGEVKGYEVDENRNKIPAEGKLYYRGYSVEDLVKSCSSEGRFGFEEVTFLLIFGKLPTKSELAEFNRAL
;
A
#
# COMPACT_ATOMS: atom_id res chain seq x y z
N MET A 1 47.71 -43.70 40.66
CA MET A 1 46.52 -42.94 41.12
C MET A 1 45.45 -43.05 40.00
N PHE A 2 44.51 -43.99 40.11
CA PHE A 2 43.47 -44.17 39.07
C PHE A 2 42.37 -43.15 39.30
N GLN A 3 42.13 -42.24 38.33
CA GLN A 3 40.97 -41.35 38.33
C GLN A 3 39.73 -42.22 38.09
N ILE A 4 38.85 -42.31 39.08
CA ILE A 4 37.53 -42.97 38.96
C ILE A 4 36.70 -42.09 38.03
N PHE A 5 36.40 -42.63 36.85
CA PHE A 5 35.58 -41.96 35.82
C PHE A 5 34.13 -41.96 36.32
N ASP A 6 33.64 -40.76 36.74
CA ASP A 6 32.27 -40.59 37.25
C ASP A 6 31.26 -40.68 36.08
N LYS A 7 30.77 -41.89 35.85
CA LYS A 7 29.81 -42.20 34.80
C LYS A 7 28.49 -41.44 34.97
N ASP A 8 28.08 -41.17 36.17
CA ASP A 8 26.81 -40.47 36.42
C ASP A 8 26.84 -38.99 36.00
N LYS A 9 27.95 -38.32 36.21
CA LYS A 9 28.17 -36.95 35.67
C LYS A 9 28.16 -36.93 34.18
N LEU A 10 28.75 -37.91 33.51
CA LEU A 10 28.77 -37.97 32.05
C LEU A 10 27.36 -38.22 31.47
N PHE A 11 26.58 -39.09 32.11
CA PHE A 11 25.19 -39.37 31.68
C PHE A 11 24.28 -38.16 31.95
N GLY A 12 24.44 -37.46 33.06
CA GLY A 12 23.73 -36.22 33.36
C GLY A 12 24.00 -35.14 32.33
N LYS A 13 25.27 -34.90 31.97
CA LYS A 13 25.64 -33.91 30.94
C LYS A 13 25.06 -34.22 29.57
N LYS A 14 25.13 -35.46 29.11
CA LYS A 14 24.52 -35.91 27.83
C LYS A 14 23.01 -35.75 27.80
N ARG A 15 22.33 -35.93 28.96
CA ARG A 15 20.89 -35.75 29.07
C ARG A 15 20.50 -34.26 28.97
N GLN A 16 21.26 -33.38 29.57
CA GLN A 16 21.07 -31.93 29.49
C GLN A 16 21.31 -31.45 28.02
N GLU A 17 22.40 -31.84 27.38
CA GLU A 17 22.70 -31.50 26.00
C GLU A 17 21.59 -31.94 25.02
N ARG A 18 21.03 -33.13 25.26
CA ARG A 18 19.88 -33.63 24.46
C ARG A 18 18.60 -32.80 24.67
N GLN A 19 18.36 -32.33 25.90
CA GLN A 19 17.20 -31.49 26.21
C GLN A 19 17.34 -30.08 25.57
N GLU A 20 18.53 -29.49 25.68
CA GLU A 20 18.83 -28.21 25.07
C GLU A 20 18.73 -28.29 23.53
N MET A 21 19.27 -29.33 22.93
CA MET A 21 19.15 -29.57 21.48
C MET A 21 17.68 -29.73 21.05
N LYS A 22 16.86 -30.46 21.79
CA LYS A 22 15.42 -30.60 21.50
C LYS A 22 14.70 -29.28 21.60
N LYS A 23 15.05 -28.43 22.58
CA LYS A 23 14.48 -27.09 22.75
C LYS A 23 14.85 -26.21 21.55
N THR A 24 16.13 -26.19 21.18
CA THR A 24 16.62 -25.40 20.03
C THR A 24 15.94 -25.80 18.72
N ILE A 25 15.80 -27.12 18.46
CA ILE A 25 15.09 -27.61 17.29
C ILE A 25 13.62 -27.17 17.32
N LYS A 26 12.94 -27.29 18.46
CA LYS A 26 11.54 -26.88 18.60
C LYS A 26 11.35 -25.39 18.35
N ASP A 27 12.26 -24.57 18.85
CA ASP A 27 12.20 -23.12 18.65
C ASP A 27 12.49 -22.73 17.21
N ALA A 28 13.46 -23.39 16.55
CA ALA A 28 13.76 -23.19 15.14
C ALA A 28 12.56 -23.56 14.24
N VAL A 29 11.94 -24.72 14.47
CA VAL A 29 10.74 -25.16 13.75
C VAL A 29 9.58 -24.17 13.95
N LYS A 30 9.40 -23.66 15.17
CA LYS A 30 8.36 -22.68 15.46
C LYS A 30 8.59 -21.37 14.71
N GLN A 31 9.84 -20.91 14.59
CA GLN A 31 10.20 -19.72 13.84
C GLN A 31 9.96 -19.92 12.34
N GLU A 32 10.37 -21.07 11.78
CA GLU A 32 10.16 -21.38 10.38
C GLU A 32 8.67 -21.44 10.00
N VAL A 33 7.85 -22.06 10.85
CA VAL A 33 6.39 -22.11 10.66
C VAL A 33 5.79 -20.71 10.70
N ALA A 34 6.25 -19.83 11.60
CA ALA A 34 5.79 -18.47 11.69
C ALA A 34 6.16 -17.66 10.44
N GLN A 35 7.41 -17.80 9.94
CA GLN A 35 7.87 -17.15 8.72
C GLN A 35 7.07 -17.60 7.48
N ASN A 36 6.82 -18.90 7.35
CA ASN A 36 6.03 -19.46 6.27
C ASN A 36 4.57 -18.97 6.28
N LYS A 37 3.99 -18.80 7.47
CA LYS A 37 2.64 -18.23 7.62
C LYS A 37 2.60 -16.77 7.17
N VAL A 38 3.58 -15.95 7.55
CA VAL A 38 3.69 -14.55 7.12
C VAL A 38 3.85 -14.47 5.59
N ALA A 39 4.74 -15.29 5.02
CA ALA A 39 4.96 -15.34 3.58
C ALA A 39 3.69 -15.73 2.80
N ALA A 40 2.91 -16.69 3.32
CA ALA A 40 1.63 -17.08 2.72
C ALA A 40 0.59 -15.95 2.78
N GLN A 41 0.46 -15.27 3.91
CA GLN A 41 -0.46 -14.12 4.06
C GLN A 41 -0.08 -12.96 3.15
N THR A 42 1.21 -12.67 3.00
CA THR A 42 1.71 -11.62 2.10
C THR A 42 1.40 -11.96 0.64
N ARG A 43 1.58 -13.22 0.23
CA ARG A 43 1.24 -13.68 -1.12
C ARG A 43 -0.26 -13.50 -1.41
N ASP A 44 -1.14 -13.95 -0.51
CA ASP A 44 -2.59 -13.82 -0.63
C ASP A 44 -3.01 -12.34 -0.77
N PHE A 45 -2.43 -11.46 0.04
CA PHE A 45 -2.64 -10.01 -0.09
C PHE A 45 -2.27 -9.49 -1.49
N TYR A 46 -1.10 -9.85 -2.02
CA TYR A 46 -0.68 -9.41 -3.36
C TYR A 46 -1.58 -9.95 -4.47
N GLU A 47 -1.97 -11.22 -4.40
CA GLU A 47 -2.84 -11.84 -5.41
C GLU A 47 -4.22 -11.18 -5.43
N THR A 48 -4.84 -10.99 -4.26
CA THR A 48 -6.14 -10.33 -4.11
C THR A 48 -6.07 -8.86 -4.55
N SER A 49 -5.00 -8.15 -4.13
CA SER A 49 -4.79 -6.75 -4.50
C SER A 49 -4.58 -6.56 -6.00
N ALA A 50 -3.86 -7.46 -6.67
CA ALA A 50 -3.61 -7.36 -8.10
C ALA A 50 -4.88 -7.43 -8.95
N ALA A 51 -5.87 -8.23 -8.53
CA ALA A 51 -7.17 -8.30 -9.20
C ALA A 51 -7.95 -6.99 -9.02
N TYR A 52 -8.01 -6.48 -7.80
CA TYR A 52 -8.67 -5.21 -7.48
C TYR A 52 -8.03 -4.04 -8.23
N LEU A 53 -6.69 -3.96 -8.26
CA LEU A 53 -5.96 -2.89 -8.93
C LEU A 53 -6.24 -2.84 -10.44
N ARG A 54 -6.31 -3.99 -11.10
CA ARG A 54 -6.64 -4.06 -12.53
C ARG A 54 -8.02 -3.46 -12.81
N GLU A 55 -9.00 -3.71 -11.97
CA GLU A 55 -10.36 -3.20 -12.17
C GLU A 55 -10.47 -1.72 -11.77
N SER A 56 -9.94 -1.32 -10.61
CA SER A 56 -10.04 0.06 -10.10
C SER A 56 -9.29 1.08 -10.96
N ASN A 57 -8.26 0.66 -11.69
CA ASN A 57 -7.50 1.53 -12.57
C ASN A 57 -7.96 1.48 -14.04
N LYS A 58 -8.97 0.68 -14.37
CA LYS A 58 -9.53 0.61 -15.70
C LYS A 58 -10.23 1.91 -16.07
N ILE A 59 -9.87 2.49 -17.18
CA ILE A 59 -10.50 3.69 -17.74
C ILE A 59 -11.37 3.24 -18.90
N ASP A 60 -12.65 3.65 -18.87
CA ASP A 60 -13.58 3.38 -19.95
C ASP A 60 -13.07 4.04 -21.26
N PRO A 61 -12.90 3.27 -22.34
CA PRO A 61 -12.46 3.81 -23.63
C PRO A 61 -13.33 4.96 -24.16
N GLU A 62 -14.62 4.98 -23.86
CA GLU A 62 -15.53 6.04 -24.28
C GLU A 62 -15.14 7.40 -23.70
N LEU A 63 -14.53 7.43 -22.52
CA LEU A 63 -14.05 8.67 -21.89
C LEU A 63 -12.99 9.38 -22.74
N TYR A 64 -12.18 8.67 -23.49
CA TYR A 64 -11.19 9.28 -24.38
C TYR A 64 -11.86 10.06 -25.52
N THR A 65 -12.90 9.50 -26.10
CA THR A 65 -13.69 10.17 -27.14
C THR A 65 -14.48 11.33 -26.56
N LYS A 66 -15.18 11.12 -25.42
CA LYS A 66 -15.97 12.16 -24.75
C LYS A 66 -15.14 13.38 -24.35
N ASN A 67 -13.90 13.17 -23.91
CA ASN A 67 -12.99 14.24 -23.50
C ASN A 67 -12.08 14.74 -24.62
N ASN A 68 -12.27 14.27 -25.85
CA ASN A 68 -11.45 14.66 -27.02
C ASN A 68 -9.95 14.54 -26.73
N VAL A 69 -9.54 13.42 -26.13
CA VAL A 69 -8.13 13.17 -25.76
C VAL A 69 -7.28 13.09 -27.02
N LYS A 70 -6.25 13.93 -27.12
CA LYS A 70 -5.34 14.02 -28.26
C LYS A 70 -3.92 13.67 -27.85
N ARG A 71 -3.16 13.16 -28.82
CA ARG A 71 -1.71 12.94 -28.66
C ARG A 71 -0.95 14.14 -29.24
N GLY A 72 -0.16 14.82 -28.39
CA GLY A 72 0.69 15.95 -28.78
C GLY A 72 -0.08 17.24 -29.02
N LEU A 73 0.59 18.23 -29.52
CA LEU A 73 0.21 19.58 -29.94
C LEU A 73 -0.87 20.36 -29.16
N ARG A 74 -0.77 21.68 -29.18
CA ARG A 74 -1.79 22.59 -28.66
C ARG A 74 -2.98 22.69 -29.61
N ASN A 75 -4.13 23.07 -29.06
CA ASN A 75 -5.26 23.48 -29.89
C ASN A 75 -4.93 24.77 -30.68
N SER A 76 -5.67 25.02 -31.77
CA SER A 76 -5.48 26.21 -32.61
C SER A 76 -5.60 27.53 -31.85
N ASN A 77 -6.33 27.57 -30.75
CA ASN A 77 -6.48 28.74 -29.88
C ASN A 77 -5.36 28.87 -28.80
N GLY A 78 -4.28 28.11 -28.92
CA GLY A 78 -3.15 28.13 -27.97
C GLY A 78 -3.35 27.42 -26.66
N THR A 79 -4.55 26.89 -26.36
CA THR A 79 -4.82 26.13 -25.13
C THR A 79 -4.14 24.77 -25.16
N GLY A 80 -3.88 24.20 -23.98
CA GLY A 80 -3.39 22.84 -23.86
C GLY A 80 -4.41 21.82 -24.36
N VAL A 81 -3.92 20.68 -24.85
CA VAL A 81 -4.74 19.54 -25.25
C VAL A 81 -4.77 18.51 -24.16
N VAL A 82 -5.85 17.75 -24.06
CA VAL A 82 -5.93 16.60 -23.17
C VAL A 82 -5.22 15.41 -23.83
N VAL A 83 -4.08 15.01 -23.28
CA VAL A 83 -3.23 13.95 -23.84
C VAL A 83 -3.41 12.60 -23.15
N GLY A 84 -4.13 12.57 -22.02
CA GLY A 84 -4.42 11.36 -21.26
C GLY A 84 -5.47 11.58 -20.20
N LEU A 85 -5.94 10.51 -19.62
CA LEU A 85 -6.85 10.51 -18.47
C LEU A 85 -6.23 9.71 -17.34
N THR A 86 -6.49 10.16 -16.12
CA THR A 86 -6.11 9.45 -14.90
C THR A 86 -7.26 9.50 -13.90
N ARG A 87 -7.36 8.48 -13.04
CA ARG A 87 -8.26 8.49 -11.88
C ARG A 87 -7.54 8.79 -10.58
N ILE A 88 -6.22 9.03 -10.63
CA ILE A 88 -5.37 9.14 -9.44
C ILE A 88 -5.40 10.54 -8.86
N GLY A 89 -5.30 11.58 -9.70
CA GLY A 89 -5.24 12.94 -9.23
C GLY A 89 -5.93 13.93 -10.17
N GLU A 90 -6.42 15.02 -9.60
CA GLU A 90 -7.03 16.13 -10.33
C GLU A 90 -6.52 17.45 -9.75
N VAL A 91 -6.12 18.36 -10.62
CA VAL A 91 -5.79 19.75 -10.26
C VAL A 91 -6.83 20.68 -10.87
N LYS A 92 -7.50 21.44 -10.03
CA LYS A 92 -8.44 22.49 -10.44
C LYS A 92 -7.80 23.86 -10.19
N GLY A 93 -7.60 24.66 -11.24
CA GLY A 93 -7.07 26.02 -11.16
C GLY A 93 -7.98 27.03 -11.86
N TYR A 94 -9.13 26.59 -12.33
CA TYR A 94 -10.14 27.43 -12.98
C TYR A 94 -11.53 26.80 -12.86
N GLU A 95 -12.54 27.64 -12.96
CA GLU A 95 -13.93 27.25 -13.16
C GLU A 95 -14.37 27.61 -14.58
N VAL A 96 -15.48 27.04 -15.01
CA VAL A 96 -16.06 27.34 -16.33
C VAL A 96 -17.40 28.02 -16.10
N ASP A 97 -17.55 29.26 -16.63
CA ASP A 97 -18.79 30.01 -16.55
C ASP A 97 -19.87 29.47 -17.49
N GLU A 98 -21.08 30.03 -17.43
CA GLU A 98 -22.21 29.67 -18.26
C GLU A 98 -21.91 29.84 -19.76
N ASN A 99 -21.01 30.77 -20.12
CA ASN A 99 -20.56 31.04 -21.48
C ASN A 99 -19.38 30.17 -21.92
N ARG A 100 -18.98 29.19 -21.08
CA ARG A 100 -17.82 28.32 -21.30
C ARG A 100 -16.46 29.02 -21.26
N ASN A 101 -16.38 30.21 -20.63
CA ASN A 101 -15.11 30.87 -20.40
C ASN A 101 -14.45 30.32 -19.13
N LYS A 102 -13.12 30.26 -19.15
CA LYS A 102 -12.34 29.84 -17.98
C LYS A 102 -12.13 31.03 -17.06
N ILE A 103 -12.63 30.93 -15.84
CA ILE A 103 -12.43 31.91 -14.78
C ILE A 103 -11.35 31.35 -13.85
N PRO A 104 -10.27 32.11 -13.55
CA PRO A 104 -9.29 31.69 -12.56
C PRO A 104 -9.96 31.41 -11.24
N ALA A 105 -9.64 30.26 -10.62
CA ALA A 105 -10.10 29.87 -9.31
C ALA A 105 -8.91 29.51 -8.42
N GLU A 106 -9.14 29.42 -7.12
CA GLU A 106 -8.12 28.91 -6.20
C GLU A 106 -7.70 27.50 -6.60
N GLY A 107 -6.38 27.27 -6.64
CA GLY A 107 -5.85 25.97 -7.00
C GLY A 107 -6.22 24.89 -5.98
N LYS A 108 -6.86 23.82 -6.41
CA LYS A 108 -7.24 22.68 -5.58
C LYS A 108 -6.67 21.41 -6.14
N LEU A 109 -6.11 20.58 -5.25
CA LEU A 109 -5.57 19.26 -5.58
C LEU A 109 -6.45 18.18 -4.95
N TYR A 110 -6.80 17.20 -5.74
CA TYR A 110 -7.57 16.04 -5.29
C TYR A 110 -6.81 14.74 -5.58
N TYR A 111 -6.84 13.82 -4.64
CA TYR A 111 -6.37 12.45 -4.77
C TYR A 111 -7.56 11.50 -4.75
N ARG A 112 -7.79 10.78 -5.85
CA ARG A 112 -8.92 9.83 -5.98
C ARG A 112 -10.28 10.46 -5.60
N GLY A 113 -10.44 11.78 -5.85
CA GLY A 113 -11.66 12.52 -5.52
C GLY A 113 -11.69 13.15 -4.11
N TYR A 114 -10.73 12.86 -3.25
CA TYR A 114 -10.58 13.48 -1.93
C TYR A 114 -9.72 14.72 -2.01
N SER A 115 -10.15 15.82 -1.38
CA SER A 115 -9.32 17.03 -1.24
C SER A 115 -8.06 16.72 -0.43
N VAL A 116 -6.89 17.11 -0.95
CA VAL A 116 -5.63 16.95 -0.21
C VAL A 116 -5.64 17.73 1.10
N GLU A 117 -6.28 18.90 1.14
CA GLU A 117 -6.45 19.67 2.38
C GLU A 117 -7.22 18.90 3.44
N ASP A 118 -8.30 18.21 3.06
CA ASP A 118 -9.12 17.43 4.00
C ASP A 118 -8.35 16.20 4.49
N LEU A 119 -7.59 15.54 3.62
CA LEU A 119 -6.71 14.44 4.01
C LEU A 119 -5.67 14.89 5.03
N VAL A 120 -5.02 16.04 4.80
CA VAL A 120 -4.02 16.61 5.73
C VAL A 120 -4.67 17.02 7.04
N LYS A 121 -5.81 17.71 7.01
CA LYS A 121 -6.56 18.13 8.20
C LYS A 121 -6.96 16.94 9.06
N SER A 122 -7.47 15.86 8.44
CA SER A 122 -7.85 14.65 9.15
C SER A 122 -6.66 14.05 9.90
N CYS A 123 -5.53 13.86 9.23
CA CYS A 123 -4.33 13.30 9.87
C CYS A 123 -3.79 14.23 10.97
N SER A 124 -3.71 15.54 10.72
CA SER A 124 -3.18 16.51 11.66
C SER A 124 -4.05 16.64 12.92
N SER A 125 -5.37 16.61 12.77
CA SER A 125 -6.30 16.70 13.92
C SER A 125 -6.20 15.51 14.87
N GLU A 126 -5.81 14.36 14.35
CA GLU A 126 -5.61 13.13 15.12
C GLU A 126 -4.15 12.93 15.58
N GLY A 127 -3.24 13.86 15.23
CA GLY A 127 -1.82 13.80 15.58
C GLY A 127 -1.09 12.59 14.99
N ARG A 128 -1.57 12.07 13.84
CA ARG A 128 -1.01 10.88 13.17
C ARG A 128 -0.40 11.22 11.80
N PHE A 129 0.49 10.37 11.35
CA PHE A 129 1.02 10.42 10.00
C PHE A 129 0.06 9.68 9.05
N GLY A 130 -0.22 10.30 7.89
CA GLY A 130 -1.15 9.76 6.90
C GLY A 130 -0.46 9.13 5.69
N PHE A 131 0.85 8.86 5.74
CA PHE A 131 1.61 8.39 4.58
C PHE A 131 1.07 7.08 4.01
N GLU A 132 0.92 6.07 4.84
CA GLU A 132 0.45 4.74 4.42
C GLU A 132 -1.01 4.77 3.98
N GLU A 133 -1.85 5.57 4.66
CA GLU A 133 -3.25 5.75 4.31
C GLU A 133 -3.43 6.42 2.94
N VAL A 134 -2.65 7.49 2.69
CA VAL A 134 -2.66 8.19 1.39
C VAL A 134 -2.05 7.30 0.30
N THR A 135 -1.00 6.55 0.61
CA THR A 135 -0.42 5.57 -0.33
C THR A 135 -1.46 4.52 -0.71
N PHE A 136 -2.18 3.98 0.28
CA PHE A 136 -3.27 3.03 0.02
C PHE A 136 -4.35 3.66 -0.87
N LEU A 137 -4.79 4.89 -0.55
CA LEU A 137 -5.77 5.62 -1.35
C LEU A 137 -5.33 5.77 -2.81
N LEU A 138 -4.09 6.20 -3.06
CA LEU A 138 -3.57 6.40 -4.41
C LEU A 138 -3.52 5.09 -5.20
N ILE A 139 -3.11 4.00 -4.56
CA ILE A 139 -2.98 2.68 -5.17
C ILE A 139 -4.36 2.06 -5.39
N PHE A 140 -5.18 1.96 -4.35
CA PHE A 140 -6.44 1.20 -4.37
C PHE A 140 -7.68 2.03 -4.74
N GLY A 141 -7.59 3.36 -4.74
CA GLY A 141 -8.68 4.25 -5.15
C GLY A 141 -9.75 4.49 -4.08
N LYS A 142 -9.52 4.03 -2.85
CA LYS A 142 -10.40 4.22 -1.68
C LYS A 142 -9.58 4.40 -0.42
N LEU A 143 -10.13 5.05 0.60
CA LEU A 143 -9.54 5.08 1.93
C LEU A 143 -9.62 3.68 2.57
N PRO A 144 -8.56 3.24 3.28
CA PRO A 144 -8.55 1.95 3.94
C PRO A 144 -9.42 1.97 5.19
N THR A 145 -10.02 0.84 5.50
CA THR A 145 -10.48 0.54 6.85
C THR A 145 -9.27 0.29 7.77
N LYS A 146 -9.49 0.33 9.09
CA LYS A 146 -8.41 0.03 10.06
C LYS A 146 -7.76 -1.33 9.83
N SER A 147 -8.55 -2.33 9.44
CA SER A 147 -8.06 -3.68 9.15
C SER A 147 -7.20 -3.71 7.87
N GLU A 148 -7.69 -3.08 6.80
CA GLU A 148 -6.97 -2.98 5.53
C GLU A 148 -5.64 -2.23 5.67
N LEU A 149 -5.63 -1.12 6.45
CA LEU A 149 -4.40 -0.37 6.72
C LEU A 149 -3.39 -1.21 7.52
N ALA A 150 -3.85 -1.94 8.52
CA ALA A 150 -2.97 -2.82 9.29
C ALA A 150 -2.39 -3.97 8.46
N GLU A 151 -3.15 -4.50 7.49
CA GLU A 151 -2.69 -5.51 6.56
C GLU A 151 -1.70 -4.95 5.54
N PHE A 152 -2.00 -3.78 5.00
CA PHE A 152 -1.12 -3.04 4.10
C PHE A 152 0.24 -2.73 4.74
N ASN A 153 0.24 -2.22 5.97
CA ASN A 153 1.47 -1.92 6.72
C ASN A 153 2.32 -3.16 7.03
N ARG A 154 1.71 -4.35 7.10
CA ARG A 154 2.47 -5.60 7.26
C ARG A 154 3.07 -6.10 5.95
N ALA A 155 2.51 -5.66 4.82
CA ALA A 155 2.98 -6.07 3.49
C ALA A 155 4.11 -5.16 2.95
N LEU A 156 4.22 -3.93 3.48
CA LEU A 156 5.32 -3.00 3.21
C LEU A 156 6.59 -3.40 3.97
#